data_8e8fc2717d54847cc219c4985e799b4d
#
_entry.id   8e8fc2717d54847cc219c4985e799b4d
#
_cell.length_a   1.000
_cell.length_b   1.000
_cell.length_c   1.000
_cell.angle_alpha   90.00
_cell.angle_beta   90.00
_cell.angle_gamma   90.00
#
_symmetry.space_group_name_H-M   'P 1'
#
loop_
_entity.id
_entity.type
_entity.pdbx_description
1 polymer ?
#
loop_
_entity_poly.entity_id
_entity_poly.type
_entity_poly.pdbx_seq_one_letter_code
_entity_poly.pdbx_strand_id
1 'polypeptide(L)'
;GVAPNEKDAARRNIADSLGREKAPGTPARYVRINAIGHPRMDADLEAVVRPGLEGLVCPKVDTVDEVHKVDAILNDKEPRNKLGKGSVKLLIAIESPKGLLNAPAIAAASSRIVGIIFGAEDFGRELGLPTVREGEARDLIYARSSIVVAAAAAHVQAVDGVWVDLNDSVGLFGFAKQARQLGFTGMSCIHPAQIDAI
;
A
#
# COMPACT_ATOMS: atom_id res chain seq x y z
N GLY A 1 -8.62 -7.51 -2.75
CA GLY A 1 -9.14 -8.46 -1.76
C GLY A 1 -10.10 -9.45 -2.37
N VAL A 2 -10.27 -10.58 -1.70
CA VAL A 2 -11.22 -11.63 -2.09
C VAL A 2 -12.32 -11.77 -1.03
N ALA A 3 -13.41 -12.44 -1.39
CA ALA A 3 -14.52 -12.72 -0.48
C ALA A 3 -14.04 -13.52 0.76
N PRO A 4 -14.76 -13.43 1.90
CA PRO A 4 -14.33 -14.08 3.14
C PRO A 4 -14.12 -15.61 3.04
N ASN A 5 -14.90 -16.28 2.24
CA ASN A 5 -14.83 -17.73 1.99
C ASN A 5 -13.68 -18.12 1.03
N GLU A 6 -13.10 -17.18 0.33
CA GLU A 6 -11.99 -17.40 -0.61
C GLU A 6 -10.62 -17.09 -0.02
N LYS A 7 -10.55 -16.57 1.22
CA LYS A 7 -9.30 -16.12 1.84
C LYS A 7 -8.26 -17.23 1.93
N ASP A 8 -8.63 -18.44 2.27
CA ASP A 8 -7.68 -19.55 2.40
C ASP A 8 -7.16 -20.02 1.05
N ALA A 9 -8.01 -20.02 0.01
CA ALA A 9 -7.56 -20.28 -1.35
C ALA A 9 -6.60 -19.19 -1.86
N ALA A 10 -6.90 -17.92 -1.57
CA ALA A 10 -6.04 -16.80 -1.92
C ALA A 10 -4.65 -16.90 -1.23
N ARG A 11 -4.61 -17.26 0.06
CA ARG A 11 -3.34 -17.48 0.79
C ARG A 11 -2.48 -18.56 0.14
N ARG A 12 -3.09 -19.69 -0.22
CA ARG A 12 -2.38 -20.77 -0.94
C ARG A 12 -1.84 -20.29 -2.27
N ASN A 13 -2.66 -19.65 -3.09
CA ASN A 13 -2.24 -19.14 -4.40
C ASN A 13 -1.08 -18.13 -4.30
N ILE A 14 -1.12 -17.25 -3.30
CA ILE A 14 -0.05 -16.28 -3.05
C ILE A 14 1.22 -17.03 -2.60
N ALA A 15 1.11 -17.97 -1.67
CA ALA A 15 2.24 -18.77 -1.20
C ALA A 15 2.92 -19.53 -2.33
N ASP A 16 2.14 -20.15 -3.22
CA ASP A 16 2.63 -20.86 -4.41
C ASP A 16 3.31 -19.89 -5.38
N SER A 17 2.73 -18.71 -5.58
CA SER A 17 3.32 -17.67 -6.43
C SER A 17 4.67 -17.14 -5.89
N LEU A 18 4.77 -16.96 -4.57
CA LEU A 18 6.02 -16.55 -3.92
C LEU A 18 7.12 -17.61 -4.05
N GLY A 19 6.74 -18.88 -4.03
CA GLY A 19 7.68 -20.00 -4.22
C GLY A 19 8.24 -20.15 -5.64
N ARG A 20 7.66 -19.46 -6.63
CA ARG A 20 8.18 -19.51 -8.02
C ARG A 20 9.43 -18.66 -8.16
N GLU A 21 10.38 -19.14 -8.94
CA GLU A 21 11.57 -18.38 -9.28
C GLU A 21 11.20 -17.03 -9.92
N LYS A 22 11.94 -16.00 -9.56
CA LYS A 22 11.75 -14.64 -10.04
C LYS A 22 12.76 -14.36 -11.14
N ALA A 23 12.29 -14.10 -12.35
CA ALA A 23 13.18 -13.72 -13.44
C ALA A 23 13.89 -12.39 -13.14
N PRO A 24 15.15 -12.22 -13.58
CA PRO A 24 15.85 -10.94 -13.44
C PRO A 24 15.06 -9.78 -14.06
N GLY A 25 15.05 -8.63 -13.40
CA GLY A 25 14.35 -7.44 -13.88
C GLY A 25 12.83 -7.42 -13.62
N THR A 26 12.25 -8.48 -13.02
CA THR A 26 10.82 -8.46 -12.66
C THR A 26 10.57 -7.56 -11.46
N PRO A 27 9.37 -6.89 -11.39
CA PRO A 27 8.99 -6.04 -10.28
C PRO A 27 9.04 -6.73 -8.93
N ALA A 28 9.25 -5.95 -7.87
CA ALA A 28 9.23 -6.45 -6.49
C ALA A 28 7.86 -7.04 -6.12
N ARG A 29 7.87 -8.13 -5.34
CA ARG A 29 6.67 -8.85 -4.91
C ARG A 29 6.22 -8.35 -3.55
N TYR A 30 5.14 -7.57 -3.53
CA TYR A 30 4.47 -7.12 -2.32
C TYR A 30 3.12 -7.79 -2.17
N VAL A 31 2.77 -8.13 -0.93
CA VAL A 31 1.47 -8.73 -0.61
C VAL A 31 0.69 -7.81 0.30
N ARG A 32 -0.55 -7.45 -0.10
CA ARG A 32 -1.47 -6.72 0.75
C ARG A 32 -2.13 -7.68 1.75
N ILE A 33 -1.89 -7.47 3.03
CA ILE A 33 -2.49 -8.21 4.14
C ILE A 33 -3.83 -7.61 4.58
N ASN A 34 -4.56 -8.29 5.46
CA ASN A 34 -5.68 -7.66 6.17
C ASN A 34 -5.16 -6.58 7.13
N ALA A 35 -6.00 -5.62 7.50
CA ALA A 35 -5.63 -4.51 8.38
C ALA A 35 -5.00 -5.00 9.68
N ILE A 36 -4.10 -4.20 10.24
CA ILE A 36 -3.41 -4.52 11.49
C ILE A 36 -4.43 -4.62 12.63
N GLY A 37 -4.35 -5.71 13.39
CA GLY A 37 -5.35 -6.03 14.41
C GLY A 37 -6.61 -6.74 13.91
N HIS A 38 -6.78 -6.91 12.61
CA HIS A 38 -7.86 -7.73 12.08
C HIS A 38 -7.64 -9.23 12.42
N PRO A 39 -8.66 -10.01 12.82
CA PRO A 39 -8.50 -11.41 13.22
C PRO A 39 -7.84 -12.33 12.19
N ARG A 40 -7.84 -11.95 10.92
CA ARG A 40 -7.23 -12.74 9.83
C ARG A 40 -5.79 -12.32 9.50
N MET A 41 -5.25 -11.27 10.10
CA MET A 41 -3.91 -10.78 9.81
C MET A 41 -2.84 -11.83 10.10
N ASP A 42 -2.93 -12.51 11.25
CA ASP A 42 -1.93 -13.50 11.65
C ASP A 42 -1.87 -14.67 10.65
N ALA A 43 -3.03 -15.12 10.15
CA ALA A 43 -3.10 -16.16 9.13
C ALA A 43 -2.54 -15.68 7.77
N ASP A 44 -2.68 -14.40 7.43
CA ASP A 44 -2.05 -13.83 6.24
C ASP A 44 -0.53 -13.85 6.39
N LEU A 45 -0.01 -13.33 7.50
CA LEU A 45 1.44 -13.28 7.77
C LEU A 45 2.07 -14.69 7.81
N GLU A 46 1.38 -15.68 8.40
CA GLU A 46 1.83 -17.07 8.38
C GLU A 46 1.94 -17.64 6.96
N ALA A 47 1.00 -17.28 6.11
CA ALA A 47 0.99 -17.76 4.74
C ALA A 47 2.04 -17.08 3.84
N VAL A 48 2.33 -15.79 4.05
CA VAL A 48 3.08 -14.99 3.05
C VAL A 48 4.50 -14.63 3.47
N VAL A 49 4.84 -14.63 4.77
CA VAL A 49 6.22 -14.33 5.22
C VAL A 49 7.11 -15.53 4.96
N ARG A 50 7.66 -15.60 3.75
CA ARG A 50 8.48 -16.72 3.24
C ARG A 50 9.43 -16.27 2.14
N PRO A 51 10.40 -17.08 1.73
CA PRO A 51 11.25 -16.76 0.57
C PRO A 51 10.43 -16.37 -0.66
N GLY A 52 10.86 -15.32 -1.36
CA GLY A 52 10.16 -14.73 -2.49
C GLY A 52 9.27 -13.53 -2.14
N LEU A 53 8.99 -13.27 -0.86
CA LEU A 53 8.35 -12.04 -0.41
C LEU A 53 9.40 -10.93 -0.27
N GLU A 54 9.14 -9.77 -0.86
CA GLU A 54 9.99 -8.59 -0.75
C GLU A 54 9.37 -7.50 0.15
N GLY A 55 8.03 -7.51 0.28
CA GLY A 55 7.38 -6.58 1.19
C GLY A 55 5.89 -6.84 1.40
N LEU A 56 5.34 -6.10 2.33
CA LEU A 56 3.91 -6.09 2.65
C LEU A 56 3.31 -4.72 2.34
N VAL A 57 2.06 -4.72 1.90
CA VAL A 57 1.20 -3.54 1.90
C VAL A 57 0.29 -3.64 3.12
N CYS A 58 0.42 -2.70 4.05
CA CYS A 58 -0.39 -2.62 5.26
C CYS A 58 -1.51 -1.60 5.04
N PRO A 59 -2.77 -2.05 4.88
CA PRO A 59 -3.90 -1.14 4.69
C PRO A 59 -4.35 -0.52 6.01
N LYS A 60 -5.00 0.66 5.92
CA LYS A 60 -5.72 1.31 7.02
C LYS A 60 -4.87 1.53 8.27
N VAL A 61 -3.66 2.03 8.08
CA VAL A 61 -2.76 2.34 9.19
C VAL A 61 -3.05 3.75 9.70
N ASP A 62 -3.41 3.85 10.97
CA ASP A 62 -3.81 5.10 11.61
C ASP A 62 -2.84 5.57 12.69
N THR A 63 -1.95 4.68 13.16
CA THR A 63 -1.06 4.96 14.30
C THR A 63 0.33 4.35 14.13
N VAL A 64 1.30 4.94 14.83
CA VAL A 64 2.67 4.43 14.95
C VAL A 64 2.70 3.04 15.61
N ASP A 65 1.85 2.80 16.61
CA ASP A 65 1.79 1.52 17.32
C ASP A 65 1.40 0.36 16.41
N GLU A 66 0.57 0.60 15.41
CA GLU A 66 0.24 -0.41 14.40
C GLU A 66 1.47 -0.78 13.56
N VAL A 67 2.29 0.19 13.19
CA VAL A 67 3.56 -0.09 12.49
C VAL A 67 4.51 -0.90 13.38
N HIS A 68 4.69 -0.49 14.63
CA HIS A 68 5.54 -1.21 15.59
C HIS A 68 5.07 -2.65 15.81
N LYS A 69 3.75 -2.87 15.85
CA LYS A 69 3.17 -4.22 15.97
C LYS A 69 3.57 -5.13 14.80
N VAL A 70 3.42 -4.64 13.57
CA VAL A 70 3.80 -5.41 12.37
C VAL A 70 5.33 -5.63 12.33
N ASP A 71 6.11 -4.63 12.68
CA ASP A 71 7.57 -4.72 12.71
C ASP A 71 8.04 -5.77 13.71
N ALA A 72 7.46 -5.81 14.92
CA ALA A 72 7.76 -6.82 15.93
C ALA A 72 7.43 -8.24 15.43
N ILE A 73 6.28 -8.43 14.77
CA ILE A 73 5.90 -9.74 14.20
C ILE A 73 6.88 -10.16 13.10
N LEU A 74 7.30 -9.25 12.24
CA LEU A 74 8.26 -9.54 11.17
C LEU A 74 9.65 -9.88 11.74
N ASN A 75 10.10 -9.18 12.77
CA ASN A 75 11.37 -9.47 13.47
C ASN A 75 11.43 -10.88 14.04
N ASP A 76 10.29 -11.44 14.46
CA ASP A 76 10.15 -12.83 14.91
C ASP A 76 10.04 -13.82 13.75
N LYS A 77 9.25 -13.51 12.74
CA LYS A 77 8.94 -14.46 11.64
C LYS A 77 10.06 -14.59 10.60
N GLU A 78 10.79 -13.52 10.30
CA GLU A 78 11.84 -13.55 9.26
C GLU A 78 12.90 -14.62 9.55
N PRO A 79 13.54 -14.67 10.74
CA PRO A 79 14.54 -15.70 11.02
C PRO A 79 13.97 -17.12 10.99
N ARG A 80 12.73 -17.31 11.50
CA ARG A 80 12.07 -18.62 11.51
C ARG A 80 11.81 -19.13 10.09
N ASN A 81 11.56 -18.21 9.15
CA ASN A 81 11.25 -18.52 7.75
C ASN A 81 12.47 -18.36 6.82
N LYS A 82 13.71 -18.34 7.36
CA LYS A 82 14.97 -18.24 6.60
C LYS A 82 15.07 -16.95 5.77
N LEU A 83 14.45 -15.88 6.24
CA LEU A 83 14.58 -14.54 5.68
C LEU A 83 15.62 -13.73 6.47
N GLY A 84 16.33 -12.84 5.81
CA GLY A 84 17.22 -11.89 6.47
C GLY A 84 16.43 -10.92 7.35
N LYS A 85 16.95 -10.59 8.54
CA LYS A 85 16.32 -9.60 9.41
C LYS A 85 16.18 -8.24 8.68
N GLY A 86 14.99 -7.66 8.69
CA GLY A 86 14.70 -6.39 8.01
C GLY A 86 14.55 -6.50 6.49
N SER A 87 14.52 -7.72 5.93
CA SER A 87 14.39 -7.94 4.48
C SER A 87 13.00 -7.65 3.95
N VAL A 88 11.95 -7.94 4.72
CA VAL A 88 10.56 -7.64 4.32
C VAL A 88 10.28 -6.16 4.53
N LYS A 89 10.04 -5.44 3.44
CA LYS A 89 9.74 -4.01 3.44
C LYS A 89 8.25 -3.73 3.64
N LEU A 90 7.92 -2.50 4.02
CA LEU A 90 6.54 -2.07 4.25
C LEU A 90 6.17 -0.93 3.31
N LEU A 91 5.02 -1.06 2.66
CA LEU A 91 4.26 0.02 2.06
C LEU A 91 3.04 0.26 2.93
N ILE A 92 2.90 1.47 3.44
CA ILE A 92 1.84 1.84 4.38
C ILE A 92 0.72 2.55 3.63
N ALA A 93 -0.50 2.04 3.66
CA ALA A 93 -1.63 2.71 3.05
C ALA A 93 -2.36 3.57 4.11
N ILE A 94 -2.36 4.88 3.85
CA ILE A 94 -3.11 5.89 4.61
C ILE A 94 -4.46 6.08 3.92
N GLU A 95 -5.52 5.68 4.60
CA GLU A 95 -6.87 5.53 4.05
C GLU A 95 -7.93 6.24 4.89
N SER A 96 -7.51 6.98 5.93
CA SER A 96 -8.38 7.70 6.87
C SER A 96 -7.87 9.09 7.21
N PRO A 97 -8.74 10.03 7.63
CA PRO A 97 -8.32 11.32 8.16
C PRO A 97 -7.38 11.21 9.37
N LYS A 98 -7.62 10.24 10.25
CA LYS A 98 -6.74 9.97 11.40
C LYS A 98 -5.35 9.55 10.97
N GLY A 99 -5.26 8.60 10.02
CA GLY A 99 -3.97 8.17 9.44
C GLY A 99 -3.25 9.33 8.77
N LEU A 100 -3.97 10.21 8.05
CA LEU A 100 -3.39 11.38 7.41
C LEU A 100 -2.75 12.36 8.42
N LEU A 101 -3.44 12.64 9.51
CA LEU A 101 -2.92 13.54 10.56
C LEU A 101 -1.68 12.95 11.26
N ASN A 102 -1.54 11.64 11.30
CA ASN A 102 -0.40 10.92 11.87
C ASN A 102 0.65 10.51 10.81
N ALA A 103 0.42 10.77 9.53
CA ALA A 103 1.25 10.28 8.43
C ALA A 103 2.76 10.59 8.58
N PRO A 104 3.20 11.78 9.04
CA PRO A 104 4.63 12.05 9.25
C PRO A 104 5.26 11.11 10.29
N ALA A 105 4.57 10.88 11.42
CA ALA A 105 5.06 9.98 12.46
C ALA A 105 5.01 8.51 12.02
N ILE A 106 3.96 8.10 11.32
CA ILE A 106 3.82 6.76 10.74
C ILE A 106 4.95 6.49 9.75
N ALA A 107 5.24 7.43 8.83
CA ALA A 107 6.28 7.26 7.82
C ALA A 107 7.68 7.05 8.40
N ALA A 108 7.95 7.63 9.56
CA ALA A 108 9.24 7.53 10.26
C ALA A 108 9.30 6.38 11.28
N ALA A 109 8.21 5.63 11.47
CA ALA A 109 8.09 4.69 12.58
C ALA A 109 8.94 3.41 12.46
N SER A 110 9.39 3.04 11.26
CA SER A 110 10.24 1.86 11.04
C SER A 110 11.14 2.02 9.81
N SER A 111 12.37 1.54 9.89
CA SER A 111 13.30 1.47 8.75
C SER A 111 12.87 0.49 7.65
N ARG A 112 11.81 -0.29 7.89
CA ARG A 112 11.21 -1.16 6.87
C ARG A 112 10.32 -0.39 5.91
N ILE A 113 9.82 0.78 6.31
CA ILE A 113 8.91 1.57 5.48
C ILE A 113 9.71 2.13 4.30
N VAL A 114 9.25 1.82 3.09
CA VAL A 114 9.83 2.29 1.83
C VAL A 114 8.89 3.23 1.08
N GLY A 115 7.63 3.32 1.51
CA GLY A 115 6.67 4.23 0.90
C GLY A 115 5.34 4.30 1.62
N ILE A 116 4.61 5.38 1.31
CA ILE A 116 3.23 5.60 1.73
C ILE A 116 2.35 5.58 0.50
N ILE A 117 1.24 4.86 0.57
CA ILE A 117 0.20 4.80 -0.45
C ILE A 117 -0.99 5.64 0.05
N PHE A 118 -1.53 6.51 -0.79
CA PHE A 118 -2.76 7.22 -0.49
C PHE A 118 -3.98 6.39 -0.92
N GLY A 119 -4.79 5.96 0.03
CA GLY A 119 -6.01 5.20 -0.22
C GLY A 119 -7.23 6.10 -0.37
N ALA A 120 -7.31 6.81 -1.49
CA ALA A 120 -8.27 7.88 -1.77
C ALA A 120 -9.74 7.46 -1.62
N GLU A 121 -10.08 6.21 -1.95
CA GLU A 121 -11.46 5.73 -1.95
C GLU A 121 -12.03 5.56 -0.54
N ASP A 122 -11.30 4.88 0.35
CA ASP A 122 -11.71 4.73 1.74
C ASP A 122 -11.63 6.08 2.49
N PHE A 123 -10.60 6.88 2.23
CA PHE A 123 -10.44 8.23 2.78
C PHE A 123 -11.63 9.14 2.42
N GLY A 124 -11.99 9.20 1.14
CA GLY A 124 -13.14 10.01 0.69
C GLY A 124 -14.46 9.54 1.28
N ARG A 125 -14.66 8.23 1.42
CA ARG A 125 -15.85 7.66 2.06
C ARG A 125 -15.95 8.06 3.52
N GLU A 126 -14.84 8.06 4.27
CA GLU A 126 -14.84 8.47 5.68
C GLU A 126 -15.10 9.96 5.86
N LEU A 127 -14.70 10.81 4.90
CA LEU A 127 -15.05 12.22 4.86
C LEU A 127 -16.49 12.50 4.38
N GLY A 128 -17.21 11.48 3.89
CA GLY A 128 -18.53 11.66 3.32
C GLY A 128 -18.52 12.36 1.95
N LEU A 129 -17.43 12.27 1.20
CA LEU A 129 -17.32 12.84 -0.14
C LEU A 129 -18.16 12.05 -1.14
N PRO A 130 -18.65 12.71 -2.22
CA PRO A 130 -19.34 12.02 -3.32
C PRO A 130 -18.50 10.86 -3.89
N THR A 131 -19.16 9.78 -4.29
CA THR A 131 -18.50 8.64 -4.92
C THR A 131 -18.01 8.93 -6.33
N VAL A 132 -18.68 9.84 -7.03
CA VAL A 132 -18.24 10.36 -8.34
C VAL A 132 -17.50 11.66 -8.08
N ARG A 133 -16.24 11.70 -8.46
CA ARG A 133 -15.37 12.86 -8.29
C ARG A 133 -15.22 13.60 -9.59
N GLU A 134 -15.27 14.91 -9.51
CA GLU A 134 -15.05 15.81 -10.64
C GLU A 134 -13.64 16.42 -10.58
N GLY A 135 -13.09 16.76 -11.74
CA GLY A 135 -11.94 17.63 -11.85
C GLY A 135 -10.65 17.13 -11.19
N GLU A 136 -10.16 15.97 -11.59
CA GLU A 136 -8.83 15.47 -11.19
C GLU A 136 -8.67 15.30 -9.66
N ALA A 137 -9.76 14.97 -8.95
CA ALA A 137 -9.79 14.80 -7.48
C ALA A 137 -9.31 16.05 -6.71
N ARG A 138 -9.77 17.24 -7.10
CA ARG A 138 -9.46 18.52 -6.42
C ARG A 138 -9.92 18.55 -4.98
N ASP A 139 -10.98 17.82 -4.65
CA ASP A 139 -11.51 17.59 -3.30
C ASP A 139 -10.49 16.92 -2.36
N LEU A 140 -9.51 16.20 -2.92
CA LEU A 140 -8.46 15.51 -2.17
C LEU A 140 -7.09 16.17 -2.25
N ILE A 141 -6.96 17.35 -2.87
CA ILE A 141 -5.66 17.99 -3.11
C ILE A 141 -4.86 18.20 -1.81
N TYR A 142 -5.52 18.61 -0.74
CA TYR A 142 -4.89 18.78 0.58
C TYR A 142 -4.34 17.45 1.11
N ALA A 143 -5.15 16.39 1.08
CA ALA A 143 -4.74 15.08 1.56
C ALA A 143 -3.57 14.52 0.74
N ARG A 144 -3.65 14.59 -0.59
CA ARG A 144 -2.59 14.16 -1.51
C ARG A 144 -1.28 14.91 -1.25
N SER A 145 -1.33 16.23 -1.14
CA SER A 145 -0.15 17.06 -0.83
C SER A 145 0.45 16.72 0.54
N SER A 146 -0.39 16.48 1.55
CA SER A 146 0.06 16.10 2.89
C SER A 146 0.79 14.76 2.91
N ILE A 147 0.33 13.77 2.13
CA ILE A 147 1.01 12.48 1.95
C ILE A 147 2.40 12.67 1.34
N VAL A 148 2.51 13.48 0.29
CA VAL A 148 3.81 13.77 -0.35
C VAL A 148 4.77 14.40 0.64
N VAL A 149 4.31 15.40 1.41
CA VAL A 149 5.14 16.06 2.43
C VAL A 149 5.58 15.09 3.52
N ALA A 150 4.68 14.23 4.01
CA ALA A 150 5.00 13.22 5.02
C ALA A 150 6.04 12.20 4.50
N ALA A 151 5.87 11.71 3.28
CA ALA A 151 6.79 10.78 2.64
C ALA A 151 8.17 11.41 2.43
N ALA A 152 8.22 12.65 1.92
CA ALA A 152 9.45 13.38 1.70
C ALA A 152 10.22 13.62 3.01
N ALA A 153 9.52 14.01 4.08
CA ALA A 153 10.13 14.23 5.41
C ALA A 153 10.76 12.95 5.99
N ALA A 154 10.20 11.78 5.67
CA ALA A 154 10.71 10.48 6.10
C ALA A 154 11.66 9.83 5.08
N HIS A 155 11.96 10.50 3.95
CA HIS A 155 12.78 9.96 2.85
C HIS A 155 12.26 8.65 2.26
N VAL A 156 10.94 8.50 2.15
CA VAL A 156 10.28 7.33 1.57
C VAL A 156 9.48 7.71 0.32
N GLN A 157 9.04 6.72 -0.46
CA GLN A 157 8.25 6.94 -1.67
C GLN A 157 6.83 7.41 -1.33
N ALA A 158 6.28 8.31 -2.13
CA ALA A 158 4.86 8.65 -2.13
C ALA A 158 4.17 7.99 -3.33
N VAL A 159 3.17 7.14 -3.08
CA VAL A 159 2.40 6.45 -4.12
C VAL A 159 0.96 6.95 -4.07
N ASP A 160 0.47 7.48 -5.18
CA ASP A 160 -0.89 8.01 -5.26
C ASP A 160 -1.95 6.91 -5.37
N GLY A 161 -3.20 7.29 -5.20
CA GLY A 161 -4.36 6.42 -5.28
C GLY A 161 -4.59 5.82 -6.65
N VAL A 162 -5.73 5.16 -6.80
CA VAL A 162 -6.15 4.50 -8.05
C VAL A 162 -7.01 5.43 -8.90
N TRP A 163 -6.99 5.21 -10.22
CA TRP A 163 -8.01 5.72 -11.14
C TRP A 163 -9.03 4.62 -11.39
N VAL A 164 -10.29 4.86 -11.02
CA VAL A 164 -11.31 3.80 -10.99
C VAL A 164 -12.01 3.58 -12.32
N ASP A 165 -12.07 4.60 -13.19
CA ASP A 165 -12.68 4.47 -14.51
C ASP A 165 -11.69 3.87 -15.51
N LEU A 166 -11.87 2.59 -15.81
CA LEU A 166 -11.00 1.86 -16.75
C LEU A 166 -11.18 2.28 -18.21
N ASN A 167 -12.26 3.00 -18.53
CA ASN A 167 -12.56 3.43 -19.88
C ASN A 167 -12.09 4.87 -20.16
N ASP A 168 -11.66 5.61 -19.14
CA ASP A 168 -11.20 6.99 -19.23
C ASP A 168 -9.66 7.07 -19.16
N SER A 169 -9.01 6.80 -20.26
CA SER A 169 -7.54 6.90 -20.37
C SER A 169 -7.04 8.36 -20.35
N VAL A 170 -7.85 9.32 -20.80
CA VAL A 170 -7.51 10.75 -20.78
C VAL A 170 -7.51 11.28 -19.36
N GLY A 171 -8.53 10.95 -18.58
CA GLY A 171 -8.58 11.30 -17.16
C GLY A 171 -7.47 10.63 -16.35
N LEU A 172 -7.18 9.35 -16.62
CA LEU A 172 -6.05 8.64 -16.00
C LEU A 172 -4.72 9.39 -16.26
N PHE A 173 -4.45 9.77 -17.50
CA PHE A 173 -3.22 10.51 -17.84
C PHE A 173 -3.16 11.87 -17.15
N GLY A 174 -4.28 12.61 -17.13
CA GLY A 174 -4.39 13.89 -16.42
C GLY A 174 -4.12 13.75 -14.92
N PHE A 175 -4.70 12.72 -14.29
CA PHE A 175 -4.53 12.41 -12.88
C PHE A 175 -3.08 12.01 -12.55
N ALA A 176 -2.45 11.16 -13.37
CA ALA A 176 -1.06 10.76 -13.21
C ALA A 176 -0.10 11.96 -13.37
N LYS A 177 -0.35 12.83 -14.36
CA LYS A 177 0.41 14.06 -14.55
C LYS A 177 0.31 14.99 -13.33
N GLN A 178 -0.90 15.17 -12.79
CA GLN A 178 -1.10 15.96 -11.57
C GLN A 178 -0.38 15.31 -10.37
N ALA A 179 -0.47 13.98 -10.20
CA ALA A 179 0.25 13.26 -9.15
C ALA A 179 1.75 13.57 -9.19
N ARG A 180 2.36 13.47 -10.37
CA ARG A 180 3.77 13.82 -10.57
C ARG A 180 4.07 15.27 -10.22
N GLN A 181 3.20 16.22 -10.59
CA GLN A 181 3.36 17.65 -10.26
C GLN A 181 3.28 17.91 -8.74
N LEU A 182 2.49 17.13 -8.02
CA LEU A 182 2.42 17.18 -6.55
C LEU A 182 3.64 16.57 -5.86
N GLY A 183 4.44 15.75 -6.56
CA GLY A 183 5.62 15.11 -6.02
C GLY A 183 5.45 13.62 -5.70
N PHE A 184 4.37 12.98 -6.15
CA PHE A 184 4.26 11.52 -6.08
C PHE A 184 5.30 10.86 -6.99
N THR A 185 5.83 9.73 -6.54
CA THR A 185 6.84 8.94 -7.25
C THR A 185 6.27 7.71 -7.95
N GLY A 186 5.00 7.43 -7.72
CA GLY A 186 4.26 6.33 -8.31
C GLY A 186 2.77 6.49 -8.12
N MET A 187 2.01 5.59 -8.74
CA MET A 187 0.56 5.53 -8.66
C MET A 187 0.10 4.08 -8.59
N SER A 188 -0.98 3.82 -7.86
CA SER A 188 -1.57 2.48 -7.77
C SER A 188 -2.40 2.18 -9.02
N CYS A 189 -2.18 1.01 -9.64
CA CYS A 189 -2.97 0.51 -10.76
C CYS A 189 -3.90 -0.60 -10.29
N ILE A 190 -5.13 -0.63 -10.83
CA ILE A 190 -6.11 -1.70 -10.60
C ILE A 190 -6.33 -2.59 -11.81
N HIS A 191 -5.74 -2.24 -12.95
CA HIS A 191 -5.80 -3.03 -14.18
C HIS A 191 -4.51 -2.88 -14.99
N PRO A 192 -4.00 -3.96 -15.65
CA PRO A 192 -2.77 -3.90 -16.44
C PRO A 192 -2.77 -2.84 -17.55
N ALA A 193 -3.92 -2.56 -18.16
CA ALA A 193 -4.04 -1.55 -19.21
C ALA A 193 -3.73 -0.11 -18.74
N GLN A 194 -3.64 0.12 -17.42
CA GLN A 194 -3.28 1.43 -16.87
C GLN A 194 -1.75 1.66 -16.84
N ILE A 195 -0.95 0.60 -16.95
CA ILE A 195 0.51 0.68 -16.75
C ILE A 195 1.16 1.57 -17.80
N ASP A 196 0.77 1.44 -19.07
CA ASP A 196 1.38 2.20 -20.17
C ASP A 196 0.96 3.68 -20.20
N ALA A 197 -0.09 4.04 -19.46
CA ALA A 197 -0.62 5.40 -19.39
C ALA A 197 -0.04 6.21 -18.22
N ILE A 198 0.64 5.58 -17.29
CA ILE A 198 1.24 6.15 -16.07
C ILE A 198 2.76 6.22 -16.20
#